data_d15673279e0bb68743dc9454a6cf233d
#
_entry.id   d15673279e0bb68743dc9454a6cf233d
#
_cell.length_a   1.000
_cell.length_b   1.000
_cell.length_c   1.000
_cell.angle_alpha   90.00
_cell.angle_beta   90.00
_cell.angle_gamma   90.00
#
_symmetry.space_group_name_H-M   'P 1'
#
loop_
_entity.id
_entity.type
_entity.pdbx_description
1 polymer ?
#
loop_
_entity_poly.entity_id
_entity_poly.type
_entity_poly.pdbx_seq_one_letter_code
_entity_poly.pdbx_strand_id
1 'polypeptide(L)'
;MEEIKEGFMFGDIHTKEFKMRLMERQAPSPEEKTVREDVPFMQGSYDFSMILGERIFNNRSLSYRFEVNLRDYQYRKINETILKNWLMKRGWGTLYDDYDHGYYWWAKCINVDVEDDHEYGRLIVNITFETLPFKKANLEEGNDIWDEFNFKLDASQPVEYSINNRARINLLNVGSVGVSPIIISSSAIQIIKKGIQYTVPVGESQSEDFRLEIGENPMTITGNGTIKFSFFKELI
;
A
#
# COMPACT_ATOMS: atom_id res chain seq x y z
N MET A 1 -8.53 4.11 33.60
CA MET A 1 -7.75 4.60 32.44
C MET A 1 -8.48 4.09 31.23
N GLU A 2 -8.91 4.99 30.35
CA GLU A 2 -9.50 4.60 29.06
C GLU A 2 -8.45 3.84 28.25
N GLU A 3 -8.79 2.71 27.70
CA GLU A 3 -7.91 1.93 26.86
C GLU A 3 -7.66 2.68 25.55
N ILE A 4 -6.39 2.93 25.20
CA ILE A 4 -6.03 3.57 23.93
C ILE A 4 -6.20 2.52 22.84
N LYS A 5 -7.25 2.69 22.02
CA LYS A 5 -7.66 1.68 21.01
C LYS A 5 -7.09 1.94 19.63
N GLU A 6 -6.72 3.18 19.32
CA GLU A 6 -6.45 3.62 17.95
C GLU A 6 -5.14 4.39 17.85
N GLY A 7 -4.41 4.12 16.77
CA GLY A 7 -3.14 4.74 16.48
C GLY A 7 -2.51 4.15 15.23
N PHE A 8 -1.19 4.08 15.24
CA PHE A 8 -0.43 3.42 14.18
C PHE A 8 0.83 2.76 14.73
N MET A 9 1.35 1.81 13.99
CA MET A 9 2.68 1.24 14.16
C MET A 9 3.58 1.68 13.00
N PHE A 10 4.73 2.26 13.30
CA PHE A 10 5.74 2.63 12.32
C PHE A 10 7.07 1.95 12.66
N GLY A 11 7.50 1.08 11.77
CA GLY A 11 8.51 0.09 12.09
C GLY A 11 7.99 -0.89 13.12
N ASP A 12 8.73 -1.05 14.23
CA ASP A 12 8.39 -2.02 15.29
C ASP A 12 7.77 -1.36 16.53
N ILE A 13 7.45 -0.06 16.47
CA ILE A 13 6.96 0.72 17.60
C ILE A 13 5.55 1.22 17.30
N HIS A 14 4.63 0.99 18.24
CA HIS A 14 3.25 1.46 18.17
C HIS A 14 3.06 2.72 19.03
N THR A 15 2.22 3.66 18.57
CA THR A 15 1.88 4.89 19.31
C THR A 15 1.36 4.64 20.72
N LYS A 16 0.76 3.46 20.98
CA LYS A 16 0.30 3.03 22.32
C LYS A 16 1.40 2.94 23.35
N GLU A 17 2.64 2.65 22.95
CA GLU A 17 3.79 2.58 23.85
C GLU A 17 4.10 3.94 24.50
N PHE A 18 3.80 5.02 23.78
CA PHE A 18 3.93 6.39 24.26
C PHE A 18 2.66 6.94 24.91
N LYS A 19 1.63 6.09 25.10
CA LYS A 19 0.32 6.51 25.63
C LYS A 19 -0.30 7.65 24.82
N MET A 20 -0.08 7.66 23.51
CA MET A 20 -0.61 8.64 22.59
C MET A 20 -2.09 8.32 22.34
N ARG A 21 -2.97 9.27 22.63
CA ARG A 21 -4.41 9.19 22.34
C ARG A 21 -4.68 9.91 21.03
N LEU A 22 -5.21 9.21 20.06
CA LEU A 22 -5.58 9.79 18.77
C LEU A 22 -6.74 10.77 18.94
N MET A 23 -6.57 11.98 18.45
CA MET A 23 -7.57 13.04 18.40
C MET A 23 -8.15 13.21 17.01
N GLU A 24 -7.30 13.16 16.00
CA GLU A 24 -7.68 13.37 14.61
C GLU A 24 -6.79 12.56 13.67
N ARG A 25 -7.40 12.02 12.62
CA ARG A 25 -6.73 11.35 11.51
C ARG A 25 -7.22 11.93 10.20
N GLN A 26 -6.31 12.25 9.31
CA GLN A 26 -6.63 12.69 7.96
C GLN A 26 -5.90 11.81 6.94
N ALA A 27 -6.66 11.19 6.06
CA ALA A 27 -6.17 10.34 4.98
C ALA A 27 -6.85 10.75 3.66
N PRO A 28 -6.51 11.92 3.08
CA PRO A 28 -7.12 12.38 1.84
C PRO A 28 -6.81 11.43 0.69
N SER A 29 -7.69 11.33 -0.30
CA SER A 29 -7.41 10.59 -1.52
C SER A 29 -6.17 11.13 -2.24
N PRO A 30 -5.41 10.29 -2.94
CA PRO A 30 -4.26 10.77 -3.70
C PRO A 30 -4.70 11.65 -4.87
N GLU A 31 -3.90 12.68 -5.17
CA GLU A 31 -4.13 13.53 -6.32
C GLU A 31 -3.67 12.85 -7.61
N GLU A 32 -4.45 13.00 -8.67
CA GLU A 32 -4.05 12.50 -9.99
C GLU A 32 -2.82 13.26 -10.51
N LYS A 33 -1.85 12.52 -11.02
CA LYS A 33 -0.70 13.09 -11.70
C LYS A 33 -1.09 13.47 -13.12
N THR A 34 -1.34 14.75 -13.36
CA THR A 34 -1.68 15.25 -14.68
C THR A 34 -0.42 15.51 -15.52
N VAL A 35 -0.42 14.99 -16.76
CA VAL A 35 0.63 15.20 -17.75
C VAL A 35 -0.02 15.86 -18.95
N ARG A 36 0.14 17.19 -19.10
CA ARG A 36 -0.45 17.97 -20.19
C ARG A 36 0.63 18.73 -20.95
N GLU A 37 0.47 18.77 -22.27
CA GLU A 37 1.34 19.50 -23.18
C GLU A 37 0.55 20.50 -24.01
N ASP A 38 1.00 21.76 -24.01
CA ASP A 38 0.43 22.83 -24.80
C ASP A 38 1.17 22.95 -26.13
N VAL A 39 0.41 22.96 -27.23
CA VAL A 39 0.98 23.20 -28.56
C VAL A 39 0.67 24.64 -28.95
N PRO A 40 1.69 25.44 -29.36
CA PRO A 40 1.46 26.83 -29.81
C PRO A 40 0.39 26.90 -30.90
N PHE A 41 -0.52 27.86 -30.73
CA PHE A 41 -1.66 28.13 -31.64
C PHE A 41 -2.78 27.09 -31.65
N MET A 42 -2.75 26.08 -30.76
CA MET A 42 -3.84 25.13 -30.54
C MET A 42 -4.75 25.64 -29.41
N GLN A 43 -6.06 25.43 -29.55
CA GLN A 43 -7.00 25.64 -28.45
C GLN A 43 -7.04 24.36 -27.58
N GLY A 44 -6.80 24.56 -26.27
CA GLY A 44 -6.71 23.46 -25.32
C GLY A 44 -5.32 22.80 -25.29
N SER A 45 -5.16 21.73 -24.51
CA SER A 45 -3.92 20.98 -24.33
C SER A 45 -4.13 19.49 -24.61
N TYR A 46 -3.09 18.79 -25.02
CA TYR A 46 -3.09 17.32 -25.03
C TYR A 46 -2.95 16.80 -23.59
N ASP A 47 -3.78 15.83 -23.23
CA ASP A 47 -3.73 15.17 -21.93
C ASP A 47 -3.20 13.74 -22.11
N PHE A 48 -2.00 13.50 -21.56
CA PHE A 48 -1.32 12.20 -21.56
C PHE A 48 -1.41 11.48 -20.21
N SER A 49 -2.22 11.99 -19.27
CA SER A 49 -2.31 11.45 -17.90
C SER A 49 -2.73 9.97 -17.86
N MET A 50 -3.42 9.49 -18.89
CA MET A 50 -3.88 8.11 -19.01
C MET A 50 -3.21 7.33 -20.15
N ILE A 51 -2.02 7.72 -20.58
CA ILE A 51 -1.33 7.08 -21.71
C ILE A 51 -1.09 5.57 -21.54
N LEU A 52 -0.99 5.10 -20.29
CA LEU A 52 -0.85 3.68 -19.94
C LEU A 52 -2.19 2.95 -19.76
N GLY A 53 -3.34 3.62 -20.00
CA GLY A 53 -4.68 3.05 -19.87
C GLY A 53 -5.28 3.09 -18.47
N GLU A 54 -4.56 3.57 -17.48
CA GLU A 54 -5.02 3.77 -16.09
C GLU A 54 -4.55 5.12 -15.53
N ARG A 55 -5.25 5.63 -14.52
CA ARG A 55 -4.88 6.88 -13.84
C ARG A 55 -3.61 6.68 -13.01
N ILE A 56 -2.72 7.65 -13.05
CA ILE A 56 -1.50 7.69 -12.24
C ILE A 56 -1.69 8.73 -11.14
N PHE A 57 -1.23 8.43 -9.93
CA PHE A 57 -1.41 9.29 -8.77
C PHE A 57 -0.08 9.74 -8.17
N ASN A 58 -0.10 10.92 -7.58
CA ASN A 58 1.01 11.43 -6.77
C ASN A 58 1.02 10.76 -5.39
N ASN A 59 2.17 10.84 -4.70
CA ASN A 59 2.24 10.52 -3.29
C ASN A 59 1.20 11.34 -2.53
N ARG A 60 0.71 10.79 -1.42
CA ARG A 60 -0.28 11.45 -0.56
C ARG A 60 0.26 11.66 0.84
N SER A 61 -0.41 12.50 1.61
CA SER A 61 -0.05 12.73 3.00
C SER A 61 -1.07 12.10 3.93
N LEU A 62 -0.59 11.37 4.94
CA LEU A 62 -1.38 10.95 6.09
C LEU A 62 -1.00 11.81 7.29
N SER A 63 -1.98 12.40 7.96
CA SER A 63 -1.75 13.25 9.12
C SER A 63 -2.50 12.72 10.33
N TYR A 64 -1.82 12.76 11.47
CA TYR A 64 -2.34 12.30 12.75
C TYR A 64 -2.10 13.38 13.79
N ARG A 65 -3.10 13.62 14.62
CA ARG A 65 -3.01 14.48 15.79
C ARG A 65 -3.26 13.67 17.05
N PHE A 66 -2.29 13.69 17.96
CA PHE A 66 -2.35 12.94 19.21
C PHE A 66 -2.25 13.88 20.42
N GLU A 67 -2.82 13.42 21.52
CA GLU A 67 -2.66 13.95 22.86
C GLU A 67 -1.85 12.97 23.69
N VAL A 68 -0.86 13.48 24.46
CA VAL A 68 -0.07 12.71 25.42
C VAL A 68 -0.12 13.40 26.77
N ASN A 69 -0.83 12.80 27.72
CA ASN A 69 -1.00 13.36 29.06
C ASN A 69 0.21 13.07 29.95
N LEU A 70 1.04 14.09 30.22
CA LEU A 70 2.26 14.03 31.01
C LEU A 70 2.37 15.29 31.86
N ARG A 71 1.99 15.19 33.15
CA ARG A 71 1.98 16.36 34.06
C ARG A 71 3.37 16.95 34.33
N ASP A 72 4.38 16.10 34.43
CA ASP A 72 5.74 16.52 34.69
C ASP A 72 6.40 17.12 33.45
N TYR A 73 6.97 18.34 33.63
CA TYR A 73 7.59 19.08 32.54
C TYR A 73 8.84 18.38 31.97
N GLN A 74 9.68 17.79 32.81
CA GLN A 74 10.88 17.10 32.33
C GLN A 74 10.52 15.88 31.48
N TYR A 75 9.52 15.12 31.92
CA TYR A 75 9.04 13.98 31.16
C TYR A 75 8.43 14.40 29.82
N ARG A 76 7.75 15.56 29.73
CA ARG A 76 7.27 16.09 28.45
C ARG A 76 8.41 16.36 27.48
N LYS A 77 9.50 17.00 27.92
CA LYS A 77 10.67 17.31 27.10
C LYS A 77 11.43 16.07 26.64
N ILE A 78 11.55 15.07 27.51
CA ILE A 78 12.15 13.78 27.16
C ILE A 78 11.30 13.07 26.11
N ASN A 79 9.98 12.98 26.29
CA ASN A 79 9.08 12.33 25.35
C ASN A 79 9.07 13.03 23.98
N GLU A 80 9.06 14.36 23.94
CA GLU A 80 9.20 15.12 22.68
C GLU A 80 10.45 14.67 21.91
N THR A 81 11.58 14.59 22.60
CA THR A 81 12.84 14.17 21.98
C THR A 81 12.79 12.73 21.48
N ILE A 82 12.22 11.81 22.28
CA ILE A 82 12.09 10.40 21.91
C ILE A 82 11.18 10.23 20.68
N LEU A 83 10.02 10.91 20.66
CA LEU A 83 9.08 10.86 19.56
C LEU A 83 9.70 11.37 18.25
N LYS A 84 10.37 12.53 18.30
CA LYS A 84 11.08 13.09 17.15
C LYS A 84 12.18 12.15 16.65
N ASN A 85 12.97 11.57 17.54
CA ASN A 85 14.02 10.63 17.18
C ASN A 85 13.45 9.33 16.58
N TRP A 86 12.37 8.79 17.15
CA TRP A 86 11.72 7.60 16.62
C TRP A 86 11.24 7.83 15.19
N LEU A 87 10.44 8.87 14.98
CA LEU A 87 9.73 9.10 13.72
C LEU A 87 10.65 9.65 12.62
N MET A 88 11.52 10.63 12.94
CA MET A 88 12.33 11.32 11.94
C MET A 88 13.63 10.61 11.57
N LYS A 89 14.11 9.68 12.40
CA LYS A 89 15.33 8.93 12.11
C LYS A 89 15.15 7.89 11.01
N ARG A 90 13.93 7.35 10.85
CA ARG A 90 13.60 6.35 9.84
C ARG A 90 13.31 7.02 8.49
N GLY A 91 13.77 6.38 7.42
CA GLY A 91 13.37 6.69 6.05
C GLY A 91 12.02 6.07 5.71
N TRP A 92 11.89 5.60 4.49
CA TRP A 92 10.72 4.84 4.03
C TRP A 92 10.60 3.50 4.76
N GLY A 93 9.38 3.15 5.14
CA GLY A 93 9.07 1.91 5.84
C GLY A 93 7.57 1.64 5.89
N THR A 94 7.21 0.51 6.49
CA THR A 94 5.81 0.12 6.67
C THR A 94 5.17 0.91 7.80
N LEU A 95 3.99 1.47 7.52
CA LEU A 95 3.11 2.13 8.45
C LEU A 95 1.80 1.33 8.50
N TYR A 96 1.53 0.70 9.64
CA TYR A 96 0.26 0.01 9.90
C TYR A 96 -0.65 0.95 10.68
N ASP A 97 -1.75 1.32 10.07
CA ASP A 97 -2.76 2.17 10.67
C ASP A 97 -3.90 1.31 11.21
N ASP A 98 -4.27 1.48 12.49
CA ASP A 98 -5.34 0.70 13.12
C ASP A 98 -6.71 0.87 12.44
N TYR A 99 -6.89 1.95 11.64
CA TYR A 99 -8.10 2.17 10.83
C TYR A 99 -8.08 1.41 9.49
N ASP A 100 -6.91 1.05 8.99
CA ASP A 100 -6.74 0.35 7.71
C ASP A 100 -6.43 -1.13 7.95
N HIS A 101 -7.28 -1.84 8.68
CA HIS A 101 -7.12 -3.25 9.02
C HIS A 101 -6.83 -4.11 7.78
N GLY A 102 -5.81 -4.97 7.87
CA GLY A 102 -5.40 -5.86 6.79
C GLY A 102 -4.53 -5.19 5.72
N TYR A 103 -4.14 -3.92 5.92
CA TYR A 103 -3.31 -3.15 4.97
C TYR A 103 -2.18 -2.44 5.67
N TYR A 104 -1.17 -2.05 4.89
CA TYR A 104 -0.10 -1.15 5.32
C TYR A 104 0.15 -0.09 4.24
N TRP A 105 0.72 1.03 4.68
CA TRP A 105 1.22 2.08 3.83
C TRP A 105 2.74 2.02 3.76
N TRP A 106 3.30 2.19 2.56
CA TRP A 106 4.72 2.46 2.42
C TRP A 106 4.91 3.95 2.63
N ALA A 107 5.50 4.32 3.77
CA ALA A 107 5.45 5.68 4.30
C ALA A 107 6.81 6.17 4.79
N LYS A 108 6.96 7.48 4.82
CA LYS A 108 8.08 8.19 5.43
C LYS A 108 7.53 9.33 6.29
N CYS A 109 7.94 9.42 7.53
CA CYS A 109 7.59 10.58 8.35
C CYS A 109 8.33 11.81 7.83
N ILE A 110 7.58 12.85 7.50
CA ILE A 110 8.12 14.11 6.96
C ILE A 110 8.03 15.27 7.95
N ASN A 111 7.14 15.18 8.94
CA ASN A 111 7.02 16.22 9.97
C ASN A 111 6.53 15.63 11.29
N VAL A 112 7.12 16.13 12.39
CA VAL A 112 6.67 15.90 13.77
C VAL A 112 6.70 17.23 14.49
N ASP A 113 5.54 17.81 14.66
CA ASP A 113 5.36 19.06 15.40
C ASP A 113 4.75 18.77 16.78
N VAL A 114 5.39 19.28 17.83
CA VAL A 114 5.00 19.01 19.22
C VAL A 114 4.78 20.34 19.94
N GLU A 115 3.53 20.53 20.36
CA GLU A 115 3.11 21.66 21.20
C GLU A 115 3.04 21.22 22.67
N ASP A 116 3.73 21.95 23.54
CA ASP A 116 3.71 21.71 24.97
C ASP A 116 2.60 22.56 25.64
N ASP A 117 1.48 21.96 25.91
CA ASP A 117 0.35 22.56 26.60
C ASP A 117 0.56 22.51 28.12
N HIS A 118 1.21 23.55 28.64
CA HIS A 118 1.57 23.67 30.07
C HIS A 118 0.34 23.75 30.97
N GLU A 119 -0.73 24.37 30.52
CA GLU A 119 -1.94 24.58 31.31
C GLU A 119 -2.59 23.26 31.68
N TYR A 120 -2.66 22.36 30.73
CA TYR A 120 -3.27 21.04 30.90
C TYR A 120 -2.26 19.92 31.19
N GLY A 121 -0.95 20.22 31.18
CA GLY A 121 0.10 19.23 31.43
C GLY A 121 0.14 18.11 30.43
N ARG A 122 0.07 18.44 29.13
CA ARG A 122 0.05 17.50 28.02
C ARG A 122 0.87 17.97 26.83
N LEU A 123 1.21 17.04 25.94
CA LEU A 123 1.73 17.35 24.62
C LEU A 123 0.63 17.14 23.57
N ILE A 124 0.55 18.04 22.61
CA ILE A 124 -0.19 17.84 21.36
C ILE A 124 0.83 17.56 20.29
N VAL A 125 0.71 16.41 19.64
CA VAL A 125 1.68 15.91 18.66
C VAL A 125 1.01 15.79 17.30
N ASN A 126 1.46 16.59 16.33
CA ASN A 126 1.03 16.52 14.95
C ASN A 126 2.09 15.79 14.14
N ILE A 127 1.72 14.70 13.50
CA ILE A 127 2.62 13.84 12.73
C ILE A 127 2.11 13.79 11.30
N THR A 128 3.01 13.99 10.34
CA THR A 128 2.68 13.89 8.92
C THR A 128 3.61 12.91 8.24
N PHE A 129 3.02 11.95 7.55
CA PHE A 129 3.71 11.01 6.69
C PHE A 129 3.45 11.34 5.22
N GLU A 130 4.48 11.24 4.40
CA GLU A 130 4.36 11.05 2.97
C GLU A 130 4.23 9.55 2.70
N THR A 131 3.25 9.14 1.88
CA THR A 131 3.01 7.74 1.52
C THR A 131 2.91 7.56 0.02
N LEU A 132 3.17 6.35 -0.46
CA LEU A 132 2.75 5.95 -1.79
C LEU A 132 1.23 6.09 -1.92
N PRO A 133 0.70 6.25 -3.14
CA PRO A 133 -0.73 6.56 -3.34
C PRO A 133 -1.68 5.45 -2.88
N PHE A 134 -1.22 4.19 -2.86
CA PHE A 134 -2.02 3.02 -2.53
C PHE A 134 -1.55 2.36 -1.24
N LYS A 135 -2.51 1.88 -0.44
CA LYS A 135 -2.24 0.93 0.64
C LYS A 135 -2.18 -0.48 0.07
N LYS A 136 -1.29 -1.29 0.59
CA LYS A 136 -1.04 -2.65 0.15
C LYS A 136 -1.58 -3.65 1.15
N ALA A 137 -2.23 -4.71 0.68
CA ALA A 137 -2.71 -5.77 1.55
C ALA A 137 -1.56 -6.47 2.28
N ASN A 138 -1.79 -6.86 3.53
CA ASN A 138 -0.84 -7.64 4.33
C ASN A 138 -0.75 -9.08 3.84
N LEU A 139 -1.85 -9.60 3.31
CA LEU A 139 -1.96 -10.97 2.84
C LEU A 139 -1.89 -11.02 1.31
N GLU A 140 -1.17 -12.01 0.81
CA GLU A 140 -1.10 -12.36 -0.60
C GLU A 140 -2.48 -12.79 -1.12
N GLU A 141 -2.83 -12.46 -2.35
CA GLU A 141 -4.05 -12.95 -2.97
C GLU A 141 -4.04 -14.48 -3.08
N GLY A 142 -5.22 -15.09 -2.92
CA GLY A 142 -5.37 -16.55 -2.90
C GLY A 142 -4.94 -17.23 -1.60
N ASN A 143 -4.68 -16.46 -0.52
CA ASN A 143 -4.50 -17.02 0.81
C ASN A 143 -5.81 -17.64 1.33
N ASP A 144 -5.70 -18.53 2.33
CA ASP A 144 -6.82 -19.24 2.96
C ASP A 144 -7.15 -18.73 4.37
N ILE A 145 -6.85 -17.44 4.64
CA ILE A 145 -7.13 -16.79 5.93
C ILE A 145 -8.44 -16.04 5.84
N TRP A 146 -9.49 -16.61 6.47
CA TRP A 146 -10.85 -16.08 6.41
C TRP A 146 -11.17 -15.02 7.44
N ASP A 147 -10.39 -14.89 8.52
CA ASP A 147 -10.63 -13.93 9.60
C ASP A 147 -10.48 -12.46 9.13
N GLU A 148 -9.64 -12.22 8.12
CA GLU A 148 -9.41 -10.90 7.53
C GLU A 148 -10.16 -10.71 6.19
N PHE A 149 -10.93 -11.73 5.73
CA PHE A 149 -11.60 -11.69 4.43
C PHE A 149 -12.79 -10.73 4.41
N ASN A 150 -12.75 -9.76 3.50
CA ASN A 150 -13.81 -8.79 3.29
C ASN A 150 -14.59 -9.10 2.01
N PHE A 151 -15.83 -9.58 2.13
CA PHE A 151 -16.68 -9.99 1.00
C PHE A 151 -16.95 -8.90 -0.06
N LYS A 152 -16.64 -7.63 0.22
CA LYS A 152 -16.78 -6.52 -0.74
C LYS A 152 -15.48 -6.13 -1.42
N LEU A 153 -14.34 -6.44 -0.81
CA LEU A 153 -13.04 -5.99 -1.27
C LEU A 153 -12.11 -7.13 -1.67
N ASP A 154 -12.43 -8.38 -1.31
CA ASP A 154 -11.59 -9.54 -1.55
C ASP A 154 -12.22 -10.51 -2.54
N ALA A 155 -11.38 -11.26 -3.25
CA ALA A 155 -11.79 -12.34 -4.12
C ALA A 155 -11.11 -13.64 -3.69
N SER A 156 -11.89 -14.69 -3.47
CA SER A 156 -11.34 -16.03 -3.29
C SER A 156 -11.08 -16.65 -4.67
N GLN A 157 -9.81 -16.88 -4.99
CA GLN A 157 -9.39 -17.44 -6.27
C GLN A 157 -8.15 -18.32 -6.11
N PRO A 158 -8.00 -19.37 -6.92
CA PRO A 158 -6.73 -20.09 -6.98
C PRO A 158 -5.67 -19.23 -7.65
N VAL A 159 -4.46 -19.24 -7.12
CA VAL A 159 -3.29 -18.56 -7.68
C VAL A 159 -2.20 -19.54 -8.10
N GLU A 160 -2.38 -20.84 -7.81
CA GLU A 160 -1.50 -21.93 -8.20
C GLU A 160 -2.23 -22.91 -9.14
N TYR A 161 -1.56 -23.30 -10.21
CA TYR A 161 -2.14 -24.14 -11.26
C TYR A 161 -1.16 -25.22 -11.70
N SER A 162 -1.69 -26.46 -11.89
CA SER A 162 -0.97 -27.53 -12.58
C SER A 162 -1.26 -27.49 -14.07
N ILE A 163 -0.24 -27.30 -14.87
CA ILE A 163 -0.35 -27.19 -16.32
C ILE A 163 0.06 -28.52 -16.95
N ASN A 164 -0.81 -29.06 -17.80
CA ASN A 164 -0.55 -30.22 -18.63
C ASN A 164 -0.80 -29.82 -20.08
N ASN A 165 0.27 -29.54 -20.79
CA ASN A 165 0.31 -29.08 -22.18
C ASN A 165 -0.27 -27.65 -22.35
N ARG A 166 -1.55 -27.44 -22.03
CA ARG A 166 -2.23 -26.13 -22.17
C ARG A 166 -3.35 -25.96 -21.16
N ALA A 167 -3.41 -24.78 -20.54
CA ALA A 167 -4.51 -24.37 -19.68
C ALA A 167 -4.96 -22.94 -20.00
N ARG A 168 -6.25 -22.65 -19.82
CA ARG A 168 -6.79 -21.29 -19.79
C ARG A 168 -7.13 -20.96 -18.35
N ILE A 169 -6.63 -19.85 -17.86
CA ILE A 169 -6.91 -19.35 -16.52
C ILE A 169 -7.38 -17.90 -16.61
N ASN A 170 -8.05 -17.45 -15.56
CA ASN A 170 -8.44 -16.07 -15.39
C ASN A 170 -8.09 -15.67 -13.97
N LEU A 171 -7.23 -14.66 -13.79
CA LEU A 171 -6.92 -14.08 -12.50
C LEU A 171 -7.67 -12.77 -12.33
N LEU A 172 -8.26 -12.56 -11.16
CA LEU A 172 -8.99 -11.35 -10.83
C LEU A 172 -8.11 -10.45 -9.97
N ASN A 173 -7.86 -9.23 -10.42
CA ASN A 173 -7.28 -8.18 -9.59
C ASN A 173 -8.39 -7.24 -9.11
N VAL A 174 -8.76 -7.36 -7.83
CA VAL A 174 -9.78 -6.52 -7.19
C VAL A 174 -9.22 -5.20 -6.65
N GLY A 175 -7.93 -4.93 -6.87
CA GLY A 175 -7.27 -3.70 -6.47
C GLY A 175 -7.70 -2.48 -7.28
N SER A 176 -7.19 -1.33 -6.87
CA SER A 176 -7.42 -0.03 -7.53
C SER A 176 -6.36 0.30 -8.59
N VAL A 177 -5.37 -0.56 -8.77
CA VAL A 177 -4.26 -0.38 -9.72
C VAL A 177 -3.80 -1.74 -10.25
N GLY A 178 -3.21 -1.75 -11.48
CA GLY A 178 -2.57 -2.93 -12.04
C GLY A 178 -1.31 -3.31 -11.25
N VAL A 179 -1.09 -4.62 -11.03
CA VAL A 179 0.05 -5.14 -10.28
C VAL A 179 0.89 -6.10 -11.12
N SER A 180 2.21 -6.09 -10.91
CA SER A 180 3.14 -7.03 -11.55
C SER A 180 3.41 -8.19 -10.58
N PRO A 181 2.83 -9.39 -10.82
CA PRO A 181 2.99 -10.51 -9.92
C PRO A 181 4.39 -11.10 -9.99
N ILE A 182 4.86 -11.68 -8.90
CA ILE A 182 5.96 -12.62 -8.91
C ILE A 182 5.40 -13.95 -9.42
N ILE A 183 6.05 -14.53 -10.43
CA ILE A 183 5.66 -15.80 -11.02
C ILE A 183 6.66 -16.87 -10.62
N ILE A 184 6.19 -17.94 -10.00
CA ILE A 184 7.00 -19.06 -9.56
C ILE A 184 6.62 -20.27 -10.42
N SER A 185 7.56 -20.82 -11.18
CA SER A 185 7.32 -21.93 -12.09
C SER A 185 8.27 -23.11 -11.89
N SER A 186 7.75 -24.33 -11.92
CA SER A 186 8.55 -25.55 -11.80
C SER A 186 9.28 -25.94 -13.08
N SER A 187 8.87 -25.37 -14.23
CA SER A 187 9.44 -25.62 -15.57
C SER A 187 9.37 -24.36 -16.43
N ALA A 188 10.09 -24.34 -17.55
CA ALA A 188 9.95 -23.25 -18.52
C ALA A 188 8.53 -23.31 -19.14
N ILE A 189 7.79 -22.21 -18.98
CA ILE A 189 6.37 -22.09 -19.37
C ILE A 189 6.19 -20.83 -20.22
N GLN A 190 5.20 -20.85 -21.11
CA GLN A 190 4.80 -19.69 -21.90
C GLN A 190 3.40 -19.22 -21.47
N ILE A 191 3.25 -17.92 -21.28
CA ILE A 191 1.97 -17.26 -21.00
C ILE A 191 1.60 -16.38 -22.18
N ILE A 192 0.39 -16.51 -22.69
CA ILE A 192 -0.17 -15.62 -23.70
C ILE A 192 -1.30 -14.81 -23.06
N LYS A 193 -1.11 -13.50 -22.96
CA LYS A 193 -2.09 -12.55 -22.43
C LYS A 193 -2.29 -11.40 -23.42
N LYS A 194 -3.50 -11.11 -23.79
CA LYS A 194 -3.85 -10.06 -24.79
C LYS A 194 -3.05 -10.16 -26.11
N GLY A 195 -2.72 -11.36 -26.55
CA GLY A 195 -1.94 -11.60 -27.78
C GLY A 195 -0.42 -11.45 -27.62
N ILE A 196 0.06 -11.03 -26.45
CA ILE A 196 1.48 -10.94 -26.14
C ILE A 196 1.93 -12.25 -25.50
N GLN A 197 3.07 -12.76 -25.94
CA GLN A 197 3.67 -14.00 -25.42
C GLN A 197 4.81 -13.65 -24.45
N TYR A 198 4.74 -14.17 -23.24
CA TYR A 198 5.75 -14.05 -22.20
C TYR A 198 6.38 -15.42 -21.95
N THR A 199 7.69 -15.47 -21.86
CA THR A 199 8.43 -16.68 -21.48
C THR A 199 8.79 -16.59 -20.00
N VAL A 200 8.30 -17.56 -19.23
CA VAL A 200 8.57 -17.68 -17.80
C VAL A 200 9.63 -18.74 -17.59
N PRO A 201 10.80 -18.39 -17.01
CA PRO A 201 11.86 -19.36 -16.70
C PRO A 201 11.46 -20.25 -15.53
N VAL A 202 12.25 -21.27 -15.27
CA VAL A 202 12.16 -22.09 -14.05
C VAL A 202 12.54 -21.24 -12.83
N GLY A 203 11.78 -21.38 -11.73
CA GLY A 203 12.00 -20.66 -10.50
C GLY A 203 11.15 -19.40 -10.41
N GLU A 204 11.64 -18.42 -9.68
CA GLU A 204 10.97 -17.14 -9.45
C GLU A 204 11.38 -16.11 -10.51
N SER A 205 10.40 -15.39 -11.04
CA SER A 205 10.60 -14.33 -12.00
C SER A 205 9.55 -13.24 -11.84
N GLN A 206 9.92 -11.99 -12.16
CA GLN A 206 9.02 -10.84 -12.19
C GLN A 206 9.38 -9.95 -13.38
N SER A 207 8.38 -9.35 -14.01
CA SER A 207 8.56 -8.39 -15.09
C SER A 207 7.50 -7.30 -15.01
N GLU A 208 7.91 -6.04 -15.15
CA GLU A 208 6.99 -4.90 -15.23
C GLU A 208 6.13 -4.93 -16.51
N ASP A 209 6.58 -5.64 -17.56
CA ASP A 209 5.81 -5.81 -18.79
C ASP A 209 4.63 -6.78 -18.60
N PHE A 210 4.68 -7.66 -17.60
CA PHE A 210 3.60 -8.58 -17.28
C PHE A 210 2.81 -8.05 -16.08
N ARG A 211 1.68 -7.39 -16.38
CA ARG A 211 0.79 -6.83 -15.34
C ARG A 211 -0.55 -7.53 -15.31
N LEU A 212 -1.11 -7.66 -14.14
CA LEU A 212 -2.53 -7.97 -13.91
C LEU A 212 -3.27 -6.65 -13.82
N GLU A 213 -4.00 -6.29 -14.87
CA GLU A 213 -4.83 -5.09 -14.87
C GLU A 213 -5.98 -5.23 -13.89
N ILE A 214 -6.62 -4.13 -13.54
CA ILE A 214 -7.83 -4.11 -12.69
C ILE A 214 -8.91 -4.97 -13.33
N GLY A 215 -9.55 -5.84 -12.55
CA GLY A 215 -10.57 -6.76 -13.01
C GLY A 215 -10.02 -8.07 -13.55
N GLU A 216 -10.67 -8.63 -14.58
CA GLU A 216 -10.37 -9.95 -15.12
C GLU A 216 -9.12 -9.96 -16.01
N ASN A 217 -8.27 -10.96 -15.79
CA ASN A 217 -7.04 -11.19 -16.54
C ASN A 217 -7.02 -12.58 -17.17
N PRO A 218 -7.78 -12.79 -18.27
CA PRO A 218 -7.76 -14.05 -18.96
C PRO A 218 -6.42 -14.27 -19.67
N MET A 219 -5.85 -15.46 -19.51
CA MET A 219 -4.60 -15.84 -20.15
C MET A 219 -4.56 -17.32 -20.50
N THR A 220 -3.73 -17.67 -21.48
CA THR A 220 -3.45 -19.04 -21.85
C THR A 220 -2.01 -19.38 -21.47
N ILE A 221 -1.85 -20.50 -20.77
CA ILE A 221 -0.55 -21.00 -20.34
C ILE A 221 -0.24 -22.28 -21.10
N THR A 222 0.97 -22.41 -21.63
CA THR A 222 1.45 -23.59 -22.36
C THR A 222 2.76 -24.08 -21.79
N GLY A 223 2.85 -25.41 -21.60
CA GLY A 223 3.99 -26.09 -20.98
C GLY A 223 3.51 -27.23 -20.08
N ASN A 224 4.43 -27.78 -19.29
CA ASN A 224 4.12 -28.83 -18.30
C ASN A 224 4.78 -28.49 -16.98
N GLY A 225 4.02 -28.53 -15.90
CA GLY A 225 4.52 -28.25 -14.56
C GLY A 225 3.51 -27.45 -13.71
N THR A 226 3.99 -26.87 -12.62
CA THR A 226 3.19 -26.00 -11.76
C THR A 226 3.60 -24.54 -11.94
N ILE A 227 2.63 -23.64 -11.85
CA ILE A 227 2.84 -22.20 -11.88
C ILE A 227 2.03 -21.55 -10.76
N LYS A 228 2.65 -20.65 -10.00
CA LYS A 228 2.01 -19.84 -8.97
C LYS A 228 2.22 -18.36 -9.28
N PHE A 229 1.17 -17.57 -9.10
CA PHE A 229 1.19 -16.11 -9.18
C PHE A 229 1.08 -15.53 -7.78
N SER A 230 2.14 -14.86 -7.33
CA SER A 230 2.22 -14.20 -6.04
C SER A 230 2.04 -12.69 -6.23
N PHE A 231 0.96 -12.15 -5.70
CA PHE A 231 0.67 -10.72 -5.77
C PHE A 231 -0.22 -10.28 -4.62
N PHE A 232 -0.16 -8.99 -4.34
CA PHE A 232 -0.94 -8.33 -3.30
C PHE A 232 -1.79 -7.27 -3.96
N LYS A 233 -3.04 -7.15 -3.55
CA LYS A 233 -3.88 -6.06 -4.01
C LYS A 233 -3.45 -4.73 -3.39
N GLU A 234 -3.65 -3.66 -4.14
CA GLU A 234 -3.39 -2.29 -3.73
C GLU A 234 -4.68 -1.48 -3.85
N LEU A 235 -5.04 -0.73 -2.79
CA LEU A 235 -6.26 0.06 -2.72
C LEU A 235 -5.96 1.54 -2.45
N ILE A 236 -6.84 2.43 -2.95
CA ILE A 236 -6.79 3.87 -2.65
C ILE A 236 -7.10 4.15 -1.17
#